data_21a16a470bad90136dcd173f6e5beb4f
#
_entry.id   21a16a470bad90136dcd173f6e5beb4f
#
_cell.length_a   1.000
_cell.length_b   1.000
_cell.length_c   1.000
_cell.angle_alpha   90.00
_cell.angle_beta   90.00
_cell.angle_gamma   90.00
#
_symmetry.space_group_name_H-M   'P 1'
#
loop_
_entity.id
_entity.type
_entity.pdbx_description
1 polymer ?
#
loop_
_entity_poly.entity_id
_entity_poly.type
_entity_poly.pdbx_seq_one_letter_code
_entity_poly.pdbx_strand_id
1 'polypeptide(L)'
;MGTTSAPIHPGEVLLLDLLEPLGVTQHRLAVSIGIPPRRINEIVHGKRRISADTALRLARFFATSERFWINLQARYVLELERDHLGSSLDAITTLVSARPRRPGVSQAASERETSTRTVRATSARLYRSPKANC
;
A
#
# COMPACT_ATOMS: atom_id res chain seq x y z
N MET A 1 -5.35 23.43 -7.92
CA MET A 1 -5.39 23.17 -7.89
C MET A 1 -5.45 22.22 -7.30
N GLY A 2 -5.97 21.88 -7.26
CA GLY A 2 -6.14 20.93 -6.51
C GLY A 2 -5.06 20.33 -6.04
N THR A 3 -4.26 20.51 -6.49
CA THR A 3 -3.23 20.00 -6.11
C THR A 3 -3.00 19.98 -4.79
N THR A 4 -3.41 20.82 -4.14
CA THR A 4 -3.10 20.89 -2.82
C THR A 4 -3.98 20.15 -1.99
N SER A 5 -4.77 19.30 -2.47
CA SER A 5 -5.64 18.63 -1.62
C SER A 5 -4.92 17.74 -0.70
N ALA A 6 -5.48 17.43 0.39
CA ALA A 6 -4.89 16.57 1.37
C ALA A 6 -4.77 15.19 0.82
N PRO A 7 -3.83 14.43 1.27
CA PRO A 7 -3.71 13.06 0.83
C PRO A 7 -4.95 12.26 1.16
N ILE A 8 -5.30 11.35 0.32
CA ILE A 8 -6.49 10.56 0.52
C ILE A 8 -6.19 9.30 1.31
N HIS A 9 -6.85 9.14 2.43
CA HIS A 9 -6.65 7.98 3.26
C HIS A 9 -7.36 6.79 2.63
N PRO A 10 -6.77 5.60 2.68
CA PRO A 10 -7.43 4.42 2.12
C PRO A 10 -8.82 4.20 2.67
N GLY A 11 -9.07 4.63 3.89
CA GLY A 11 -10.38 4.49 4.49
C GLY A 11 -11.44 5.29 3.75
N GLU A 12 -11.06 6.39 3.15
CA GLU A 12 -12.00 7.18 2.39
C GLU A 12 -12.39 6.44 1.13
N VAL A 13 -11.44 5.78 0.50
CA VAL A 13 -11.71 5.01 -0.69
C VAL A 13 -12.63 3.86 -0.31
N LEU A 14 -12.35 3.22 0.81
CA LEU A 14 -13.16 2.11 1.26
C LEU A 14 -14.61 2.58 1.47
N LEU A 15 -14.79 3.67 2.13
CA LEU A 15 -16.12 4.13 2.44
C LEU A 15 -16.84 4.67 1.21
N LEU A 16 -16.22 5.60 0.53
CA LEU A 16 -16.91 6.31 -0.53
C LEU A 16 -16.97 5.59 -1.85
N ASP A 17 -15.99 4.78 -2.15
CA ASP A 17 -15.95 4.12 -3.43
C ASP A 17 -16.48 2.71 -3.39
N LEU A 18 -16.52 2.10 -2.21
CA LEU A 18 -16.95 0.73 -2.11
C LEU A 18 -18.13 0.51 -1.18
N LEU A 19 -18.03 0.91 0.04
CA LEU A 19 -19.11 0.62 0.97
C LEU A 19 -20.39 1.32 0.61
N GLU A 20 -20.33 2.60 0.36
CA GLU A 20 -21.53 3.35 0.06
C GLU A 20 -22.15 2.94 -1.27
N PRO A 21 -21.40 2.88 -2.35
CA PRO A 21 -22.00 2.52 -3.62
C PRO A 21 -22.55 1.10 -3.63
N LEU A 22 -21.94 0.19 -2.90
CA LEU A 22 -22.39 -1.17 -2.89
C LEU A 22 -23.41 -1.47 -1.81
N GLY A 23 -23.69 -0.48 -1.00
CA GLY A 23 -24.67 -0.67 0.06
C GLY A 23 -24.22 -1.62 1.16
N VAL A 24 -22.95 -1.68 1.42
CA VAL A 24 -22.42 -2.57 2.45
C VAL A 24 -22.10 -1.74 3.68
N THR A 25 -22.59 -2.15 4.83
CA THR A 25 -22.33 -1.42 6.05
C THR A 25 -20.96 -1.81 6.60
N GLN A 26 -20.42 -0.96 7.45
CA GLN A 26 -19.15 -1.26 8.07
C GLN A 26 -19.24 -2.54 8.89
N HIS A 27 -20.34 -2.72 9.57
CA HIS A 27 -20.53 -3.89 10.40
C HIS A 27 -20.55 -5.15 9.53
N ARG A 28 -21.28 -5.11 8.44
CA ARG A 28 -21.36 -6.25 7.57
C ARG A 28 -20.01 -6.60 7.00
N LEU A 29 -19.23 -5.58 6.61
CA LEU A 29 -17.92 -5.82 6.09
C LEU A 29 -17.06 -6.49 7.16
N ALA A 30 -17.08 -5.96 8.35
CA ALA A 30 -16.25 -6.47 9.43
C ALA A 30 -16.56 -7.94 9.70
N VAL A 31 -17.81 -8.25 9.77
CA VAL A 31 -18.21 -9.63 10.02
C VAL A 31 -17.79 -10.51 8.86
N SER A 32 -17.97 -10.03 7.65
CA SER A 32 -17.65 -10.82 6.48
C SER A 32 -16.18 -11.13 6.33
N ILE A 33 -15.32 -10.21 6.72
CA ILE A 33 -13.91 -10.46 6.57
C ILE A 33 -13.24 -10.85 7.88
N GLY A 34 -14.02 -10.95 8.92
CA GLY A 34 -13.50 -11.49 10.17
C GLY A 34 -12.60 -10.58 10.97
N ILE A 35 -12.89 -9.30 10.99
CA ILE A 35 -12.14 -8.40 11.86
C ILE A 35 -13.13 -7.59 12.67
N PRO A 36 -12.70 -7.01 13.77
CA PRO A 36 -13.62 -6.30 14.64
C PRO A 36 -14.21 -5.08 13.94
N PRO A 37 -15.49 -4.82 14.12
CA PRO A 37 -16.11 -3.65 13.52
C PRO A 37 -15.43 -2.36 13.90
N ARG A 38 -14.87 -2.30 15.11
CA ARG A 38 -14.18 -1.13 15.54
C ARG A 38 -13.00 -0.84 14.65
N ARG A 39 -12.31 -1.87 14.20
CA ARG A 39 -11.16 -1.69 13.32
C ARG A 39 -11.59 -1.08 12.00
N ILE A 40 -12.71 -1.53 11.44
CA ILE A 40 -13.19 -0.97 10.20
C ILE A 40 -13.56 0.49 10.41
N ASN A 41 -14.19 0.78 11.52
CA ASN A 41 -14.56 2.14 11.83
C ASN A 41 -13.33 3.04 11.93
N GLU A 42 -12.29 2.56 12.56
CA GLU A 42 -11.07 3.33 12.70
C GLU A 42 -10.41 3.57 11.34
N ILE A 43 -10.45 2.60 10.47
CA ILE A 43 -9.87 2.73 9.15
C ILE A 43 -10.67 3.75 8.35
N VAL A 44 -11.97 3.66 8.39
CA VAL A 44 -12.82 4.56 7.65
C VAL A 44 -12.63 6.00 8.11
N HIS A 45 -12.37 6.20 9.37
CA HIS A 45 -12.16 7.53 9.89
C HIS A 45 -10.70 7.99 9.83
N GLY A 46 -9.86 7.23 9.17
CA GLY A 46 -8.48 7.62 9.00
C GLY A 46 -7.63 7.48 10.22
N LYS A 47 -8.11 6.76 11.22
CA LYS A 47 -7.37 6.60 12.45
C LYS A 47 -6.53 5.36 12.50
N ARG A 48 -6.63 4.52 11.53
CA ARG A 48 -5.87 3.28 11.51
C ARG A 48 -5.46 2.96 10.09
N ARG A 49 -4.25 2.51 9.94
CA ARG A 49 -3.73 2.19 8.61
C ARG A 49 -4.24 0.84 8.17
N ILE A 50 -4.16 0.54 6.92
CA ILE A 50 -4.51 -0.75 6.39
C ILE A 50 -3.26 -1.59 6.38
N SER A 51 -3.26 -2.65 7.17
CA SER A 51 -2.12 -3.54 7.22
C SER A 51 -2.23 -4.58 6.12
N ALA A 52 -1.20 -5.38 5.97
CA ALA A 52 -1.22 -6.43 4.96
C ALA A 52 -2.35 -7.40 5.22
N ASP A 53 -2.60 -7.73 6.46
CA ASP A 53 -3.68 -8.64 6.84
C ASP A 53 -5.01 -8.06 6.37
N THR A 54 -5.27 -6.82 6.66
CA THR A 54 -6.51 -6.20 6.27
C THR A 54 -6.60 -6.07 4.75
N ALA A 55 -5.50 -5.76 4.10
CA ALA A 55 -5.49 -5.62 2.66
C ALA A 55 -5.87 -6.93 1.98
N LEU A 56 -5.37 -8.04 2.48
CA LEU A 56 -5.68 -9.33 1.91
C LEU A 56 -7.16 -9.66 2.09
N ARG A 57 -7.69 -9.34 3.23
CA ARG A 57 -9.09 -9.63 3.50
C ARG A 57 -10.02 -8.75 2.67
N LEU A 58 -9.67 -7.49 2.53
CA LEU A 58 -10.47 -6.59 1.73
C LEU A 58 -10.41 -6.98 0.26
N ALA A 59 -9.22 -7.38 -0.19
CA ALA A 59 -9.07 -7.77 -1.58
C ALA A 59 -9.93 -8.97 -1.90
N ARG A 60 -10.02 -9.90 -0.98
CA ARG A 60 -10.82 -11.08 -1.19
C ARG A 60 -12.31 -10.73 -1.22
N PHE A 61 -12.73 -9.90 -0.31
CA PHE A 61 -14.15 -9.57 -0.21
C PHE A 61 -14.62 -8.74 -1.40
N PHE A 62 -13.82 -7.77 -1.81
CA PHE A 62 -14.23 -6.89 -2.90
C PHE A 62 -13.70 -7.33 -4.26
N ALA A 63 -12.98 -8.41 -4.30
CA ALA A 63 -12.40 -8.93 -5.54
C ALA A 63 -11.47 -7.91 -6.19
N THR A 64 -10.67 -7.24 -5.38
CA THR A 64 -9.65 -6.33 -5.89
C THR A 64 -8.32 -6.99 -5.69
N SER A 65 -7.25 -6.37 -6.14
CA SER A 65 -5.94 -6.91 -5.86
C SER A 65 -5.51 -6.50 -4.46
N GLU A 66 -4.67 -7.26 -3.84
CA GLU A 66 -4.16 -6.92 -2.53
C GLU A 66 -3.27 -5.72 -2.63
N ARG A 67 -2.58 -5.56 -3.76
CA ARG A 67 -1.74 -4.44 -3.93
C ARG A 67 -2.50 -3.16 -4.01
N PHE A 68 -3.72 -3.20 -4.47
CA PHE A 68 -4.55 -2.01 -4.54
C PHE A 68 -4.62 -1.33 -3.17
N TRP A 69 -4.88 -2.12 -2.13
CA TRP A 69 -5.02 -1.56 -0.79
C TRP A 69 -3.70 -1.12 -0.20
N ILE A 70 -2.66 -1.91 -0.43
CA ILE A 70 -1.35 -1.58 0.09
C ILE A 70 -0.79 -0.35 -0.64
N ASN A 71 -1.06 -0.22 -1.92
CA ASN A 71 -0.59 0.93 -2.66
C ASN A 71 -1.29 2.20 -2.20
N LEU A 72 -2.57 2.12 -1.89
CA LEU A 72 -3.28 3.26 -1.37
C LEU A 72 -2.66 3.70 -0.04
N GLN A 73 -2.37 2.73 0.80
CA GLN A 73 -1.79 3.03 2.10
C GLN A 73 -0.39 3.63 1.94
N ALA A 74 0.41 3.05 1.07
CA ALA A 74 1.76 3.53 0.86
C ALA A 74 1.75 4.93 0.31
N ARG A 75 0.87 5.20 -0.64
CA ARG A 75 0.79 6.51 -1.22
C ARG A 75 0.41 7.54 -0.18
N TYR A 76 -0.56 7.19 0.67
CA TYR A 76 -1.00 8.10 1.70
C TYR A 76 0.13 8.45 2.65
N VAL A 77 0.83 7.46 3.17
CA VAL A 77 1.89 7.74 4.13
C VAL A 77 3.05 8.46 3.50
N LEU A 78 3.36 8.18 2.24
CA LEU A 78 4.44 8.88 1.57
C LEU A 78 4.09 10.33 1.34
N GLU A 79 2.86 10.60 0.98
CA GLU A 79 2.44 11.96 0.75
C GLU A 79 2.46 12.76 2.04
N LEU A 80 2.01 12.17 3.13
CA LEU A 80 2.04 12.84 4.40
C LEU A 80 3.48 13.14 4.82
N GLU A 81 4.34 12.16 4.67
CA GLU A 81 5.71 12.34 5.12
C GLU A 81 6.46 13.31 4.23
N ARG A 82 6.13 13.33 2.97
CA ARG A 82 6.77 14.24 2.04
C ARG A 82 6.43 15.67 2.43
N ASP A 83 5.18 15.92 2.80
CA ASP A 83 4.78 17.21 3.25
C ASP A 83 5.44 17.55 4.56
N HIS A 84 5.57 16.59 5.45
CA HIS A 84 6.16 16.81 6.74
C HIS A 84 7.66 17.13 6.62
N LEU A 85 8.37 16.40 5.79
CA LEU A 85 9.78 16.61 5.64
C LEU A 85 10.10 17.87 4.86
N GLY A 86 9.27 18.21 3.91
CA GLY A 86 9.45 19.43 3.15
C GLY A 86 10.83 19.58 2.62
N SER A 87 11.45 20.69 2.93
CA SER A 87 12.77 20.97 2.39
C SER A 87 13.84 20.09 2.98
N SER A 88 13.55 19.38 4.02
CA SER A 88 14.57 18.50 4.59
C SER A 88 14.98 17.46 3.58
N LEU A 89 14.07 17.05 2.73
CA LEU A 89 14.42 16.07 1.72
C LEU A 89 15.36 16.67 0.68
N ASP A 90 15.15 17.92 0.36
CA ASP A 90 16.01 18.58 -0.62
C ASP A 90 17.41 18.71 -0.11
N ALA A 91 17.58 18.71 1.19
CA ALA A 91 18.90 18.85 1.78
C ALA A 91 19.71 17.58 1.68
N ILE A 92 19.09 16.48 1.36
CA ILE A 92 19.80 15.22 1.26
C ILE A 92 20.45 15.14 -0.10
N THR A 93 21.75 14.96 -0.11
CA THR A 93 22.48 14.92 -1.35
C THR A 93 22.49 13.53 -1.90
N THR A 94 22.19 13.39 -3.15
CA THR A 94 22.17 12.07 -3.77
C THR A 94 23.57 11.58 -3.98
N LEU A 95 23.86 10.39 -3.56
CA LEU A 95 25.18 9.84 -3.69
C LEU A 95 25.60 9.72 -5.13
N VAL A 96 24.74 9.29 -5.96
CA VAL A 96 25.04 9.13 -7.31
C VAL A 96 24.43 10.16 -8.09
N SER A 97 24.71 11.30 -7.95
CA SER A 97 24.01 12.32 -8.50
C SER A 97 23.69 12.20 -9.86
N ALA A 98 24.07 11.95 -10.58
CA ALA A 98 23.73 12.06 -11.81
C ALA A 98 23.06 11.19 -12.46
N ARG A 99 22.66 10.54 -12.31
CA ARG A 99 22.13 9.75 -12.93
C ARG A 99 21.09 9.87 -13.41
N PRO A 100 20.71 10.14 -13.84
CA PRO A 100 19.57 10.36 -14.24
C PRO A 100 19.15 9.39 -14.89
N ARG A 101 19.07 9.01 -15.15
CA ARG A 101 18.70 8.46 -15.58
C ARG A 101 17.98 7.84 -15.84
N ARG A 102 17.24 8.01 -16.03
CA ARG A 102 16.26 7.50 -16.33
C ARG A 102 16.34 6.59 -17.40
N PRO A 103 16.80 6.77 -18.40
CA PRO A 103 16.89 5.84 -19.45
C PRO A 103 17.60 4.66 -18.96
N GLY A 104 18.55 4.88 -18.23
CA GLY A 104 19.26 3.83 -17.73
C GLY A 104 18.42 2.99 -16.88
N VAL A 105 17.43 3.53 -16.41
CA VAL A 105 16.56 2.83 -15.59
C VAL A 105 15.90 1.71 -16.30
N SER A 106 15.46 1.90 -17.48
CA SER A 106 14.83 0.87 -18.18
C SER A 106 15.74 -0.26 -18.42
N GLN A 107 16.94 -0.01 -18.78
CA GLN A 107 17.83 -1.06 -19.01
C GLN A 107 18.19 -1.75 -17.80
N ALA A 108 18.33 -1.05 -16.77
CA ALA A 108 18.69 -1.64 -15.53
C ALA A 108 17.60 -2.55 -15.12
N ALA A 109 16.41 -2.25 -15.44
CA ALA A 109 15.31 -3.09 -15.07
C ALA A 109 15.41 -4.42 -15.74
N SER A 110 15.81 -4.44 -16.94
CA SER A 110 15.94 -5.67 -17.63
C SER A 110 17.00 -6.54 -17.02
N GLU A 111 18.08 -5.98 -16.65
CA GLU A 111 19.07 -6.76 -16.06
C GLU A 111 18.66 -7.26 -14.75
N ARG A 112 17.96 -6.48 -14.03
CA ARG A 112 17.55 -6.87 -12.78
C ARG A 112 16.58 -7.97 -12.86
N GLU A 113 15.86 -8.13 -13.89
CA GLU A 113 14.96 -9.19 -13.98
C GLU A 113 15.62 -10.49 -13.80
N THR A 114 16.75 -10.69 -14.35
CA THR A 114 17.48 -11.92 -14.20
C THR A 114 17.87 -12.15 -12.79
N SER A 115 18.36 -11.17 -12.18
CA SER A 115 18.81 -11.30 -10.85
C SER A 115 17.66 -11.50 -9.94
N THR A 116 16.61 -10.86 -10.21
CA THR A 116 15.45 -10.94 -9.40
C THR A 116 14.86 -12.29 -9.39
N ARG A 117 14.94 -12.99 -10.46
CA ARG A 117 14.40 -14.30 -10.49
C ARG A 117 15.08 -15.17 -9.47
N THR A 118 16.35 -15.11 -9.35
CA THR A 118 17.08 -15.88 -8.40
C THR A 118 16.71 -15.47 -7.00
N VAL A 119 16.65 -14.22 -6.79
CA VAL A 119 16.35 -13.72 -5.47
C VAL A 119 14.95 -14.11 -5.08
N ARG A 120 14.06 -14.06 -6.01
CA ARG A 120 12.72 -14.39 -5.71
C ARG A 120 12.56 -15.82 -5.31
N ALA A 121 13.27 -16.70 -5.93
CA ALA A 121 13.21 -18.07 -5.57
C ALA A 121 13.64 -18.27 -4.14
N THR A 122 14.67 -17.62 -3.75
CA THR A 122 15.17 -17.72 -2.41
C THR A 122 14.18 -17.16 -1.44
N SER A 123 13.63 -16.06 -1.78
CA SER A 123 12.70 -15.42 -0.90
C SER A 123 11.49 -16.26 -0.71
N ALA A 124 11.01 -16.85 -1.75
CA ALA A 124 9.86 -17.67 -1.65
C ALA A 124 10.09 -18.82 -0.72
N ARG A 125 11.25 -19.39 -0.75
CA ARG A 125 11.54 -20.46 0.10
C ARG A 125 11.57 -20.01 1.53
N LEU A 126 12.19 -18.93 1.81
CA LEU A 126 12.26 -18.42 3.13
C LEU A 126 10.89 -18.05 3.64
N TYR A 127 10.12 -17.46 2.81
CA TYR A 127 8.83 -17.02 3.21
C TYR A 127 7.93 -18.18 3.53
N ARG A 128 8.06 -19.27 2.83
CA ARG A 128 7.26 -20.39 3.08
C ARG A 128 7.56 -21.04 4.36
N SER A 129 8.75 -21.09 4.75
CA SER A 129 9.15 -21.70 5.97
C SER A 129 8.32 -21.26 7.13
N PRO A 130 8.21 -20.03 7.40
CA PRO A 130 7.47 -19.60 8.55
C PRO A 130 6.01 -19.97 8.43
N LYS A 131 5.49 -20.00 7.26
CA LYS A 131 4.16 -20.35 7.15
C LYS A 131 3.91 -21.73 7.45
N ALA A 132 4.77 -22.57 7.09
CA ALA A 132 4.62 -23.93 7.33
C ALA A 132 4.48 -24.22 8.78
N ASN A 133 4.98 -23.41 9.59
CA ASN A 133 4.90 -23.66 10.97
C ASN A 133 3.62 -23.28 11.54
N CYS A 134 2.87 -22.58 10.91
CA CYS A 134 1.61 -22.22 11.44
C CYS A 134 0.64 -23.26 11.18
#